data_314060eb5172b1b170b1bd0eb2234a02
#
_entry.id   314060eb5172b1b170b1bd0eb2234a02
#
_cell.length_a   1.000
_cell.length_b   1.000
_cell.length_c   1.000
_cell.angle_alpha   90.00
_cell.angle_beta   90.00
_cell.angle_gamma   90.00
#
_symmetry.space_group_name_H-M   'P 1'
#
loop_
_entity.id
_entity.type
_entity.pdbx_description
1 polymer ?
#
loop_
_entity_poly.entity_id
_entity_poly.type
_entity_poly.pdbx_seq_one_letter_code
_entity_poly.pdbx_strand_id
1 'polypeptide(L)'
;FIGIKKLATIGAFVAALSSLAYGIFDGIYLLTISRIAWGLSYAALLIVTLHYASLNARRTGTRIGISRSVEQVGPLLVMALGTLFAAYVGPQTIFIYVGFLSALGIFLAFFLRELDETETPVSQHSKKLSIPKSTSIDGLIFWMGFGIDGVFTITIALMWVQYSSPETAIIIGGLILAVRRISEMIVAPLAGRISDHLGATLPLLSMLVLCGVGFLLIGIGNLILGSVALVLCRGALGTLFPTAAAKIYPGDAMSAFTRNQAWRDIGAAAGPLATGVLLGIISAELIHLLIFGLFTITSSWFFVSGDYKKLGGHTERID
;
A
#
# COMPACT_ATOMS: atom_id res chain seq x y z
N PHE A 1 -8.72 25.47 -0.74
CA PHE A 1 -8.09 24.24 -1.26
C PHE A 1 -6.59 24.49 -1.36
N ILE A 2 -5.78 23.61 -0.76
CA ILE A 2 -4.31 23.68 -0.82
C ILE A 2 -3.90 23.04 -2.16
N GLY A 3 -3.16 23.78 -3.01
CA GLY A 3 -2.63 23.23 -4.27
C GLY A 3 -1.72 22.02 -4.02
N ILE A 4 -1.64 21.10 -4.98
CA ILE A 4 -0.91 19.82 -4.87
C ILE A 4 0.56 20.01 -4.51
N LYS A 5 1.24 21.01 -5.11
CA LYS A 5 2.61 21.37 -4.78
C LYS A 5 2.75 21.85 -3.32
N LYS A 6 1.81 22.68 -2.84
CA LYS A 6 1.79 23.12 -1.44
C LYS A 6 1.56 21.94 -0.50
N LEU A 7 0.66 21.01 -0.85
CA LEU A 7 0.42 19.78 -0.09
C LEU A 7 1.70 18.93 0.00
N ALA A 8 2.44 18.80 -1.09
CA ALA A 8 3.74 18.10 -1.11
C ALA A 8 4.74 18.76 -0.16
N THR A 9 4.88 20.08 -0.23
CA THR A 9 5.83 20.83 0.60
C THR A 9 5.47 20.73 2.09
N ILE A 10 4.19 20.91 2.44
CA ILE A 10 3.71 20.77 3.83
C ILE A 10 3.91 19.33 4.31
N GLY A 11 3.56 18.34 3.48
CA GLY A 11 3.76 16.93 3.81
C GLY A 11 5.23 16.61 4.08
N ALA A 12 6.15 17.05 3.21
CA ALA A 12 7.58 16.85 3.40
C ALA A 12 8.10 17.53 4.68
N PHE A 13 7.65 18.75 4.96
CA PHE A 13 8.00 19.48 6.19
C PHE A 13 7.53 18.74 7.44
N VAL A 14 6.27 18.33 7.49
CA VAL A 14 5.69 17.58 8.62
C VAL A 14 6.37 16.22 8.78
N ALA A 15 6.73 15.53 7.68
CA ALA A 15 7.47 14.28 7.75
C ALA A 15 8.85 14.45 8.37
N ALA A 16 9.59 15.49 7.97
CA ALA A 16 10.90 15.79 8.52
C ALA A 16 10.81 16.14 10.01
N LEU A 17 9.89 17.04 10.38
CA LEU A 17 9.70 17.48 11.77
C LEU A 17 9.27 16.33 12.67
N SER A 18 8.33 15.50 12.25
CA SER A 18 7.88 14.35 13.03
C SER A 18 8.98 13.31 13.21
N SER A 19 9.82 13.08 12.18
CA SER A 19 10.98 12.18 12.29
C SER A 19 12.02 12.71 13.28
N LEU A 20 12.33 14.02 13.24
CA LEU A 20 13.22 14.66 14.23
C LEU A 20 12.65 14.55 15.64
N ALA A 21 11.34 14.72 15.80
CA ALA A 21 10.68 14.63 17.09
C ALA A 21 10.86 13.24 17.74
N TYR A 22 10.89 12.16 16.97
CA TYR A 22 11.20 10.82 17.48
C TYR A 22 12.61 10.67 18.05
N GLY A 23 13.56 11.46 17.54
CA GLY A 23 14.94 11.42 18.01
C GLY A 23 15.25 12.37 19.17
N ILE A 24 14.39 13.39 19.37
CA ILE A 24 14.66 14.49 20.34
C ILE A 24 13.80 14.35 21.60
N PHE A 25 12.55 13.89 21.46
CA PHE A 25 11.60 13.87 22.54
C PHE A 25 11.38 12.47 23.09
N ASP A 26 11.27 12.41 24.42
CA ASP A 26 10.83 11.24 25.16
C ASP A 26 9.39 11.43 25.64
N GLY A 27 8.68 10.33 25.84
CA GLY A 27 7.34 10.34 26.37
C GLY A 27 6.26 9.96 25.35
N ILE A 28 5.31 9.15 25.83
CA ILE A 28 4.30 8.49 25.01
C ILE A 28 3.41 9.46 24.24
N TYR A 29 3.06 10.60 24.83
CA TYR A 29 2.16 11.58 24.19
C TYR A 29 2.81 12.23 22.97
N LEU A 30 4.07 12.70 23.10
CA LEU A 30 4.79 13.35 22.01
C LEU A 30 5.13 12.35 20.91
N LEU A 31 5.53 11.14 21.25
CA LEU A 31 5.75 10.06 20.29
C LEU A 31 4.47 9.72 19.54
N THR A 32 3.33 9.65 20.23
CA THR A 32 2.02 9.38 19.59
C THR A 32 1.63 10.51 18.64
N ILE A 33 1.76 11.76 19.03
CA ILE A 33 1.46 12.92 18.17
C ILE A 33 2.37 12.91 16.94
N SER A 34 3.68 12.68 17.13
CA SER A 34 4.64 12.57 16.03
C SER A 34 4.28 11.42 15.07
N ARG A 35 3.81 10.29 15.61
CA ARG A 35 3.37 9.16 14.78
C ARG A 35 2.15 9.49 13.94
N ILE A 36 1.17 10.16 14.52
CA ILE A 36 -0.03 10.61 13.79
C ILE A 36 0.37 11.62 12.70
N ALA A 37 1.19 12.61 13.05
CA ALA A 37 1.67 13.62 12.11
C ALA A 37 2.45 13.00 10.93
N TRP A 38 3.35 12.04 11.23
CA TRP A 38 4.08 11.30 10.22
C TRP A 38 3.16 10.48 9.30
N GLY A 39 2.16 9.80 9.87
CA GLY A 39 1.19 9.03 9.10
C GLY A 39 0.36 9.89 8.15
N LEU A 40 -0.10 11.06 8.61
CA LEU A 40 -0.85 12.01 7.79
C LEU A 40 0.02 12.58 6.66
N SER A 41 1.28 12.92 6.96
CA SER A 41 2.20 13.43 5.95
C SER A 41 2.57 12.37 4.91
N TYR A 42 2.79 11.10 5.32
CA TYR A 42 3.02 9.99 4.42
C TYR A 42 1.83 9.78 3.47
N ALA A 43 0.60 9.77 3.99
CA ALA A 43 -0.61 9.65 3.19
C ALA A 43 -0.73 10.80 2.17
N ALA A 44 -0.47 12.04 2.60
CA ALA A 44 -0.49 13.21 1.73
C ALA A 44 0.55 13.10 0.60
N LEU A 45 1.81 12.78 0.91
CA LEU A 45 2.89 12.61 -0.07
C LEU A 45 2.59 11.48 -1.06
N LEU A 46 2.02 10.38 -0.59
CA LEU A 46 1.63 9.26 -1.43
C LEU A 46 0.55 9.66 -2.44
N ILE A 47 -0.49 10.38 -1.99
CA ILE A 47 -1.57 10.86 -2.85
C ILE A 47 -1.02 11.84 -3.89
N VAL A 48 -0.15 12.77 -3.49
CA VAL A 48 0.55 13.70 -4.40
C VAL A 48 1.32 12.92 -5.47
N THR A 49 2.09 11.92 -5.06
CA THR A 49 2.90 11.10 -5.97
C THR A 49 2.04 10.34 -6.97
N LEU A 50 0.94 9.73 -6.52
CA LEU A 50 -0.03 9.04 -7.38
C LEU A 50 -0.69 10.01 -8.36
N HIS A 51 -1.00 11.23 -7.92
CA HIS A 51 -1.58 12.25 -8.80
C HIS A 51 -0.62 12.63 -9.93
N TYR A 52 0.64 13.00 -9.61
CA TYR A 52 1.64 13.28 -10.65
C TYR A 52 1.90 12.09 -11.57
N ALA A 53 1.86 10.87 -11.06
CA ALA A 53 2.02 9.66 -11.85
C ALA A 53 0.84 9.46 -12.83
N SER A 54 -0.37 9.86 -12.46
CA SER A 54 -1.60 9.69 -13.27
C SER A 54 -1.81 10.73 -14.35
N LEU A 55 -1.03 11.83 -14.39
CA LEU A 55 -1.18 12.88 -15.41
C LEU A 55 -0.96 12.42 -16.86
N ASN A 56 -0.28 11.29 -17.06
CA ASN A 56 -0.09 10.73 -18.40
C ASN A 56 -0.98 9.50 -18.57
N ALA A 57 -2.14 9.69 -19.22
CA ALA A 57 -3.14 8.63 -19.41
C ALA A 57 -2.61 7.36 -20.12
N ARG A 58 -1.63 7.50 -21.05
CA ARG A 58 -1.07 6.37 -21.80
C ARG A 58 -0.10 5.52 -20.99
N ARG A 59 0.52 6.06 -19.94
CA ARG A 59 1.56 5.40 -19.13
C ARG A 59 1.27 5.47 -17.63
N THR A 60 0.01 5.60 -17.25
CA THR A 60 -0.42 5.70 -15.85
C THR A 60 0.04 4.50 -15.04
N GLY A 61 -0.17 3.29 -15.53
CA GLY A 61 0.22 2.06 -14.85
C GLY A 61 1.73 1.97 -14.64
N THR A 62 2.53 2.20 -15.70
CA THR A 62 3.99 2.20 -15.61
C THR A 62 4.51 3.23 -14.61
N ARG A 63 3.97 4.46 -14.62
CA ARG A 63 4.41 5.53 -13.72
C ARG A 63 4.05 5.24 -12.25
N ILE A 64 2.85 4.76 -12.00
CA ILE A 64 2.43 4.32 -10.65
C ILE A 64 3.31 3.15 -10.19
N GLY A 65 3.59 2.17 -11.07
CA GLY A 65 4.44 1.04 -10.76
C GLY A 65 5.87 1.44 -10.42
N ILE A 66 6.48 2.35 -11.17
CA ILE A 66 7.81 2.91 -10.87
C ILE A 66 7.80 3.66 -9.53
N SER A 67 6.77 4.47 -9.29
CA SER A 67 6.62 5.18 -8.02
C SER A 67 6.57 4.22 -6.83
N ARG A 68 5.78 3.15 -6.94
CA ARG A 68 5.70 2.10 -5.93
C ARG A 68 7.01 1.36 -5.74
N SER A 69 7.75 1.10 -6.82
CA SER A 69 9.08 0.49 -6.77
C SER A 69 10.07 1.36 -5.98
N VAL A 70 10.14 2.65 -6.30
CA VAL A 70 11.01 3.61 -5.60
C VAL A 70 10.65 3.75 -4.12
N GLU A 71 9.36 3.71 -3.79
CA GLU A 71 8.87 3.76 -2.40
C GLU A 71 9.46 2.64 -1.52
N GLN A 72 9.81 1.47 -2.10
CA GLN A 72 10.37 0.35 -1.33
C GLN A 72 11.87 0.50 -1.01
N VAL A 73 12.56 1.43 -1.66
CA VAL A 73 14.01 1.63 -1.44
C VAL A 73 14.32 2.01 0.01
N GLY A 74 13.55 2.96 0.58
CA GLY A 74 13.71 3.38 1.97
C GLY A 74 13.56 2.23 2.97
N PRO A 75 12.43 1.51 2.98
CA PRO A 75 12.24 0.35 3.85
C PRO A 75 13.31 -0.73 3.70
N LEU A 76 13.77 -1.03 2.47
CA LEU A 76 14.85 -1.99 2.25
C LEU A 76 16.18 -1.54 2.85
N LEU A 77 16.54 -0.28 2.65
CA LEU A 77 17.74 0.29 3.26
C LEU A 77 17.70 0.24 4.79
N VAL A 78 16.54 0.57 5.37
CA VAL A 78 16.34 0.49 6.83
C VAL A 78 16.42 -0.95 7.31
N MET A 79 15.87 -1.93 6.59
CA MET A 79 15.97 -3.35 6.96
C MET A 79 17.42 -3.86 6.86
N ALA A 80 18.17 -3.43 5.85
CA ALA A 80 19.55 -3.88 5.63
C ALA A 80 20.55 -3.20 6.56
N LEU A 81 20.42 -1.91 6.80
CA LEU A 81 21.40 -1.09 7.48
C LEU A 81 20.94 -0.57 8.84
N GLY A 82 19.63 -0.49 9.07
CA GLY A 82 19.07 0.16 10.26
C GLY A 82 19.48 -0.52 11.57
N THR A 83 19.51 -1.85 11.60
CA THR A 83 19.97 -2.61 12.77
C THR A 83 21.44 -2.37 13.08
N LEU A 84 22.30 -2.31 12.04
CA LEU A 84 23.71 -2.00 12.21
C LEU A 84 23.90 -0.56 12.71
N PHE A 85 23.23 0.40 12.10
CA PHE A 85 23.25 1.79 12.56
C PHE A 85 22.73 1.93 13.99
N ALA A 86 21.63 1.24 14.33
CA ALA A 86 21.08 1.28 15.69
C ALA A 86 22.06 0.79 16.74
N ALA A 87 22.85 -0.23 16.41
CA ALA A 87 23.87 -0.78 17.33
C ALA A 87 25.01 0.21 17.60
N TYR A 88 25.38 1.04 16.62
CA TYR A 88 26.50 1.99 16.75
C TYR A 88 26.10 3.35 17.31
N VAL A 89 24.95 3.91 16.90
CA VAL A 89 24.59 5.29 17.24
C VAL A 89 23.35 5.37 18.15
N GLY A 90 22.73 4.26 18.43
CA GLY A 90 21.49 4.20 19.21
C GLY A 90 20.23 4.51 18.38
N PRO A 91 19.07 4.00 18.83
CA PRO A 91 17.82 4.11 18.06
C PRO A 91 17.32 5.56 17.92
N GLN A 92 17.46 6.40 18.93
CA GLN A 92 17.03 7.81 18.89
C GLN A 92 17.81 8.62 17.86
N THR A 93 19.13 8.42 17.81
CA THR A 93 20.02 9.15 16.88
C THR A 93 19.71 8.84 15.42
N ILE A 94 19.24 7.61 15.12
CA ILE A 94 18.80 7.25 13.77
C ILE A 94 17.64 8.14 13.32
N PHE A 95 16.65 8.39 14.18
CA PHE A 95 15.52 9.24 13.82
C PHE A 95 15.93 10.68 13.52
N ILE A 96 16.98 11.18 14.18
CA ILE A 96 17.55 12.50 13.88
C ILE A 96 18.15 12.49 12.45
N TYR A 97 18.97 11.49 12.10
CA TYR A 97 19.53 11.38 10.75
C TYR A 97 18.44 11.22 9.68
N VAL A 98 17.43 10.37 9.94
CA VAL A 98 16.27 10.19 9.03
C VAL A 98 15.48 11.49 8.90
N GLY A 99 15.33 12.27 9.97
CA GLY A 99 14.66 13.57 9.95
C GLY A 99 15.39 14.58 9.06
N PHE A 100 16.71 14.69 9.18
CA PHE A 100 17.53 15.54 8.29
C PHE A 100 17.48 15.06 6.84
N LEU A 101 17.55 13.75 6.61
CA LEU A 101 17.44 13.18 5.26
C LEU A 101 16.03 13.48 4.67
N SER A 102 14.98 13.39 5.47
CA SER A 102 13.61 13.72 5.07
C SER A 102 13.45 15.20 4.72
N ALA A 103 14.25 16.10 5.32
CA ALA A 103 14.25 17.51 4.99
C ALA A 103 14.70 17.80 3.55
N LEU A 104 15.48 16.91 2.92
CA LEU A 104 15.79 17.00 1.48
C LEU A 104 14.50 16.89 0.63
N GLY A 105 13.49 16.20 1.12
CA GLY A 105 12.17 16.13 0.48
C GLY A 105 11.49 17.49 0.35
N ILE A 106 11.71 18.41 1.31
CA ILE A 106 11.18 19.78 1.27
C ILE A 106 11.82 20.51 0.08
N PHE A 107 13.15 20.42 -0.05
CA PHE A 107 13.88 21.02 -1.16
C PHE A 107 13.39 20.47 -2.50
N LEU A 108 13.25 19.15 -2.62
CA LEU A 108 12.75 18.50 -3.84
C LEU A 108 11.31 18.91 -4.18
N ALA A 109 10.46 19.16 -3.18
CA ALA A 109 9.08 19.60 -3.38
C ALA A 109 8.99 20.97 -4.07
N PHE A 110 9.98 21.86 -3.90
CA PHE A 110 10.03 23.15 -4.59
C PHE A 110 10.22 23.00 -6.11
N PHE A 111 10.88 21.94 -6.57
CA PHE A 111 11.07 21.66 -7.99
C PHE A 111 9.87 20.98 -8.65
N LEU A 112 8.85 20.60 -7.89
CA LEU A 112 7.64 20.06 -8.49
C LEU A 112 6.98 21.12 -9.39
N ARG A 113 6.54 20.68 -10.57
CA ARG A 113 5.77 21.51 -11.50
C ARG A 113 4.49 21.97 -10.81
N GLU A 114 4.18 23.25 -10.90
CA GLU A 114 2.84 23.73 -10.59
C GLU A 114 1.87 23.21 -11.65
N LEU A 115 0.75 22.68 -11.20
CA LEU A 115 -0.31 22.21 -12.07
C LEU A 115 -1.37 23.30 -12.17
N ASP A 116 -1.80 23.61 -13.39
CA ASP A 116 -2.88 24.55 -13.63
C ASP A 116 -4.20 23.98 -13.10
N GLU A 117 -5.15 24.85 -12.75
CA GLU A 117 -6.48 24.45 -12.25
C GLU A 117 -7.22 23.52 -13.22
N THR A 118 -6.93 23.61 -14.51
CA THR A 118 -7.47 22.74 -15.56
C THR A 118 -6.87 21.33 -15.55
N GLU A 119 -5.63 21.17 -15.05
CA GLU A 119 -4.96 19.86 -14.89
C GLU A 119 -5.32 19.19 -13.54
N THR A 120 -5.93 19.94 -12.65
CA THR A 120 -6.50 19.44 -11.39
C THR A 120 -8.01 19.56 -11.45
N PRO A 121 -8.74 18.63 -12.06
CA PRO A 121 -10.19 18.64 -12.02
C PRO A 121 -10.63 18.38 -10.59
N VAL A 122 -10.71 19.46 -9.82
CA VAL A 122 -11.38 19.46 -8.54
C VAL A 122 -12.86 19.31 -8.85
N SER A 123 -13.39 18.13 -8.61
CA SER A 123 -14.83 17.94 -8.66
C SER A 123 -15.50 19.04 -7.82
N GLN A 124 -16.18 19.97 -8.51
CA GLN A 124 -16.92 21.07 -7.85
C GLN A 124 -18.04 20.55 -6.91
N HIS A 125 -18.23 19.24 -6.83
CA HIS A 125 -19.29 18.58 -6.08
C HIS A 125 -18.90 18.22 -4.64
N SER A 126 -17.66 18.39 -4.19
CA SER A 126 -17.22 17.98 -2.85
C SER A 126 -17.22 19.13 -1.84
N LYS A 127 -18.35 19.87 -1.69
CA LYS A 127 -18.54 20.82 -0.57
C LYS A 127 -19.03 20.15 0.72
N LYS A 128 -19.34 18.87 0.72
CA LYS A 128 -19.71 18.13 1.94
C LYS A 128 -18.71 17.00 2.15
N LEU A 129 -18.21 16.93 3.38
CA LEU A 129 -17.46 15.79 3.89
C LEU A 129 -18.44 14.60 3.97
N SER A 130 -18.76 14.00 2.83
CA SER A 130 -19.57 12.79 2.77
C SER A 130 -18.61 11.62 2.62
N ILE A 131 -18.72 10.65 3.52
CA ILE A 131 -18.03 9.36 3.34
C ILE A 131 -18.56 8.77 2.04
N PRO A 132 -17.70 8.60 1.00
CA PRO A 132 -18.17 8.03 -0.26
C PRO A 132 -18.71 6.63 -0.01
N LYS A 133 -19.81 6.28 -0.66
CA LYS A 133 -20.35 4.92 -0.58
C LYS A 133 -19.28 3.91 -0.96
N SER A 134 -19.07 2.92 -0.10
CA SER A 134 -18.16 1.83 -0.35
C SER A 134 -18.57 1.06 -1.61
N THR A 135 -17.63 0.73 -2.45
CA THR A 135 -17.79 -0.06 -3.67
C THR A 135 -17.17 -1.44 -3.47
N SER A 136 -17.46 -2.37 -4.36
CA SER A 136 -16.89 -3.72 -4.32
C SER A 136 -15.34 -3.69 -4.41
N ILE A 137 -14.76 -2.74 -5.15
CA ILE A 137 -13.31 -2.57 -5.24
C ILE A 137 -12.70 -2.10 -3.92
N ASP A 138 -13.40 -1.26 -3.16
CA ASP A 138 -12.94 -0.80 -1.84
C ASP A 138 -12.87 -1.97 -0.86
N GLY A 139 -13.82 -2.91 -0.94
CA GLY A 139 -13.79 -4.15 -0.16
C GLY A 139 -12.58 -5.03 -0.51
N LEU A 140 -12.23 -5.16 -1.79
CA LEU A 140 -11.05 -5.90 -2.21
C LEU A 140 -9.74 -5.26 -1.71
N ILE A 141 -9.67 -3.93 -1.76
CA ILE A 141 -8.54 -3.16 -1.26
C ILE A 141 -8.41 -3.32 0.26
N PHE A 142 -9.53 -3.28 0.98
CA PHE A 142 -9.56 -3.57 2.42
C PHE A 142 -9.00 -4.96 2.72
N TRP A 143 -9.45 -6.01 2.01
CA TRP A 143 -8.97 -7.37 2.23
C TRP A 143 -7.50 -7.55 1.86
N MET A 144 -6.99 -6.83 0.86
CA MET A 144 -5.56 -6.80 0.58
C MET A 144 -4.77 -6.22 1.77
N GLY A 145 -5.20 -5.09 2.30
CA GLY A 145 -4.60 -4.48 3.49
C GLY A 145 -4.71 -5.37 4.73
N PHE A 146 -5.91 -5.87 5.03
CA PHE A 146 -6.20 -6.74 6.17
C PHE A 146 -5.43 -8.06 6.08
N GLY A 147 -5.54 -8.76 4.96
CA GLY A 147 -4.99 -10.11 4.80
C GLY A 147 -3.49 -10.10 4.57
N ILE A 148 -2.98 -9.31 3.59
CA ILE A 148 -1.56 -9.36 3.23
C ILE A 148 -0.72 -8.44 4.12
N ASP A 149 -1.11 -7.16 4.27
CA ASP A 149 -0.34 -6.20 5.05
C ASP A 149 -0.48 -6.43 6.56
N GLY A 150 -1.65 -6.94 7.01
CA GLY A 150 -1.96 -7.22 8.40
C GLY A 150 -1.69 -8.68 8.80
N VAL A 151 -2.64 -9.57 8.53
CA VAL A 151 -2.66 -10.96 9.04
C VAL A 151 -1.43 -11.74 8.63
N PHE A 152 -1.14 -11.84 7.32
CA PHE A 152 0.00 -12.60 6.80
C PHE A 152 1.33 -12.13 7.40
N THR A 153 1.53 -10.82 7.54
CA THR A 153 2.77 -10.26 8.11
C THR A 153 3.03 -10.73 9.54
N ILE A 154 1.98 -10.93 10.35
CA ILE A 154 2.11 -11.39 11.74
C ILE A 154 2.19 -12.91 11.81
N THR A 155 1.33 -13.61 11.06
CA THR A 155 1.17 -15.05 11.23
C THR A 155 2.27 -15.87 10.58
N ILE A 156 2.93 -15.38 9.53
CA ILE A 156 3.87 -16.19 8.75
C ILE A 156 5.02 -16.74 9.59
N ALA A 157 5.64 -15.94 10.44
CA ALA A 157 6.68 -16.40 11.33
C ALA A 157 6.15 -17.42 12.37
N LEU A 158 4.95 -17.17 12.93
CA LEU A 158 4.31 -18.07 13.89
C LEU A 158 4.00 -19.43 13.28
N MET A 159 3.53 -19.47 12.04
CA MET A 159 3.23 -20.73 11.34
C MET A 159 4.48 -21.55 11.06
N TRP A 160 5.63 -20.89 10.82
CA TRP A 160 6.89 -21.60 10.63
C TRP A 160 7.44 -22.26 11.89
N VAL A 161 6.99 -21.85 13.11
CA VAL A 161 7.39 -22.51 14.37
C VAL A 161 7.00 -23.98 14.40
N GLN A 162 5.96 -24.40 13.66
CA GLN A 162 5.55 -25.81 13.58
C GLN A 162 6.57 -26.69 12.82
N TYR A 163 7.43 -26.08 11.99
CA TYR A 163 8.39 -26.78 11.12
C TYR A 163 9.85 -26.52 11.48
N SER A 164 10.12 -25.61 12.41
CA SER A 164 11.48 -25.18 12.76
C SER A 164 11.55 -24.65 14.18
N SER A 165 12.79 -24.40 14.69
CA SER A 165 12.94 -23.72 15.97
C SER A 165 12.37 -22.30 15.93
N PRO A 166 11.95 -21.71 17.07
CA PRO A 166 11.44 -20.33 17.11
C PRO A 166 12.39 -19.32 16.48
N GLU A 167 13.70 -19.46 16.70
CA GLU A 167 14.73 -18.56 16.15
C GLU A 167 14.77 -18.67 14.62
N THR A 168 14.75 -19.89 14.09
CA THR A 168 14.72 -20.15 12.64
C THR A 168 13.43 -19.64 12.02
N ALA A 169 12.28 -19.81 12.66
CA ALA A 169 10.99 -19.32 12.21
C ALA A 169 10.96 -17.78 12.09
N ILE A 170 11.55 -17.07 13.06
CA ILE A 170 11.70 -15.61 13.03
C ILE A 170 12.56 -15.17 11.82
N ILE A 171 13.68 -15.88 11.58
CA ILE A 171 14.55 -15.60 10.44
C ILE A 171 13.82 -15.81 9.12
N ILE A 172 13.13 -16.94 8.97
CA ILE A 172 12.35 -17.25 7.74
C ILE A 172 11.25 -16.21 7.54
N GLY A 173 10.48 -15.87 8.57
CA GLY A 173 9.46 -14.84 8.51
C GLY A 173 10.02 -13.49 8.08
N GLY A 174 11.16 -13.09 8.67
CA GLY A 174 11.88 -11.87 8.29
C GLY A 174 12.35 -11.88 6.83
N LEU A 175 12.89 -13.02 6.35
CA LEU A 175 13.30 -13.19 4.94
C LEU A 175 12.11 -13.10 3.99
N ILE A 176 10.98 -13.72 4.31
CA ILE A 176 9.76 -13.62 3.49
C ILE A 176 9.31 -12.16 3.37
N LEU A 177 9.34 -11.40 4.46
CA LEU A 177 8.97 -10.00 4.46
C LEU A 177 9.98 -9.11 3.69
N ALA A 178 11.28 -9.44 3.73
CA ALA A 178 12.30 -8.78 2.93
C ALA A 178 12.11 -9.08 1.43
N VAL A 179 11.90 -10.36 1.08
CA VAL A 179 11.59 -10.78 -0.31
C VAL A 179 10.34 -10.09 -0.80
N ARG A 180 9.33 -9.88 0.04
CA ARG A 180 8.14 -9.11 -0.31
C ARG A 180 8.49 -7.70 -0.78
N ARG A 181 9.37 -6.97 -0.08
CA ARG A 181 9.80 -5.63 -0.48
C ARG A 181 10.53 -5.62 -1.82
N ILE A 182 11.42 -6.59 -2.03
CA ILE A 182 12.13 -6.76 -3.30
C ILE A 182 11.14 -7.10 -4.42
N SER A 183 10.18 -7.98 -4.14
CA SER A 183 9.11 -8.32 -5.10
C SER A 183 8.28 -7.08 -5.47
N GLU A 184 7.89 -6.27 -4.50
CA GLU A 184 7.16 -5.02 -4.77
C GLU A 184 7.97 -4.09 -5.70
N MET A 185 9.30 -4.00 -5.53
CA MET A 185 10.16 -3.20 -6.42
C MET A 185 10.16 -3.70 -7.87
N ILE A 186 10.11 -5.00 -8.08
CA ILE A 186 10.21 -5.62 -9.41
C ILE A 186 8.82 -5.75 -10.04
N VAL A 187 7.87 -6.28 -9.27
CA VAL A 187 6.53 -6.62 -9.79
C VAL A 187 5.68 -5.39 -10.05
N ALA A 188 5.80 -4.33 -9.24
CA ALA A 188 5.01 -3.13 -9.40
C ALA A 188 5.17 -2.46 -10.79
N PRO A 189 6.39 -2.17 -11.29
CA PRO A 189 6.55 -1.59 -12.62
C PRO A 189 6.17 -2.55 -13.74
N LEU A 190 6.36 -3.87 -13.56
CA LEU A 190 5.94 -4.88 -14.54
C LEU A 190 4.42 -4.94 -14.65
N ALA A 191 3.71 -5.00 -13.53
CA ALA A 191 2.25 -4.98 -13.49
C ALA A 191 1.69 -3.69 -14.11
N GLY A 192 2.34 -2.56 -13.85
CA GLY A 192 1.99 -1.27 -14.45
C GLY A 192 2.14 -1.27 -15.97
N ARG A 193 3.26 -1.78 -16.49
CA ARG A 193 3.48 -1.92 -17.95
C ARG A 193 2.44 -2.85 -18.59
N ILE A 194 2.21 -4.00 -18.00
CA ILE A 194 1.21 -4.96 -18.49
C ILE A 194 -0.17 -4.31 -18.53
N SER A 195 -0.54 -3.57 -17.48
CA SER A 195 -1.80 -2.83 -17.43
C SER A 195 -1.92 -1.72 -18.49
N ASP A 196 -0.82 -1.07 -18.86
CA ASP A 196 -0.83 -0.06 -19.91
C ASP A 196 -1.01 -0.67 -21.31
N HIS A 197 -0.49 -1.90 -21.55
CA HIS A 197 -0.57 -2.58 -22.83
C HIS A 197 -1.85 -3.43 -23.00
N LEU A 198 -2.24 -4.18 -21.97
CA LEU A 198 -3.36 -5.14 -22.03
C LEU A 198 -4.66 -4.58 -21.42
N GLY A 199 -4.62 -3.33 -20.92
CA GLY A 199 -5.69 -2.81 -20.08
C GLY A 199 -5.59 -3.26 -18.63
N ALA A 200 -6.27 -2.57 -17.73
CA ALA A 200 -6.18 -2.85 -16.28
C ALA A 200 -7.00 -4.08 -15.84
N THR A 201 -8.02 -4.44 -16.60
CA THR A 201 -9.01 -5.46 -16.20
C THR A 201 -8.38 -6.84 -16.05
N LEU A 202 -7.77 -7.36 -17.11
CA LEU A 202 -7.22 -8.73 -17.10
C LEU A 202 -6.11 -8.92 -16.06
N PRO A 203 -5.08 -8.03 -15.96
CA PRO A 203 -4.08 -8.15 -14.93
C PRO A 203 -4.65 -8.06 -13.50
N LEU A 204 -5.63 -7.18 -13.27
CA LEU A 204 -6.27 -7.06 -11.96
C LEU A 204 -6.99 -8.36 -11.58
N LEU A 205 -7.82 -8.90 -12.47
CA LEU A 205 -8.57 -10.12 -12.22
C LEU A 205 -7.67 -11.32 -11.97
N SER A 206 -6.61 -11.52 -12.78
CA SER A 206 -5.66 -12.60 -12.58
C SER A 206 -4.95 -12.51 -11.22
N MET A 207 -4.59 -11.29 -10.77
CA MET A 207 -3.97 -11.11 -9.46
C MET A 207 -4.97 -11.29 -8.30
N LEU A 208 -6.25 -10.97 -8.49
CA LEU A 208 -7.28 -11.28 -7.48
C LEU A 208 -7.46 -12.79 -7.31
N VAL A 209 -7.51 -13.56 -8.40
CA VAL A 209 -7.57 -15.02 -8.33
C VAL A 209 -6.33 -15.58 -7.63
N LEU A 210 -5.13 -15.14 -8.03
CA LEU A 210 -3.88 -15.57 -7.40
C LEU A 210 -3.83 -15.23 -5.91
N CYS A 211 -4.35 -14.07 -5.51
CA CYS A 211 -4.45 -13.65 -4.11
C CYS A 211 -5.34 -14.59 -3.30
N GLY A 212 -6.53 -14.93 -3.82
CA GLY A 212 -7.42 -15.92 -3.21
C GLY A 212 -6.73 -17.29 -3.05
N VAL A 213 -6.10 -17.79 -4.12
CA VAL A 213 -5.30 -19.02 -4.08
C VAL A 213 -4.18 -18.93 -3.04
N GLY A 214 -3.51 -17.79 -2.92
CA GLY A 214 -2.49 -17.57 -1.90
C GLY A 214 -3.01 -17.74 -0.48
N PHE A 215 -4.15 -17.13 -0.15
CA PHE A 215 -4.79 -17.32 1.18
C PHE A 215 -5.22 -18.77 1.41
N LEU A 216 -5.79 -19.44 0.40
CA LEU A 216 -6.16 -20.83 0.50
C LEU A 216 -4.94 -21.71 0.77
N LEU A 217 -3.85 -21.54 0.03
CA LEU A 217 -2.61 -22.31 0.19
C LEU A 217 -2.01 -22.17 1.59
N ILE A 218 -1.94 -20.93 2.13
CA ILE A 218 -1.52 -20.71 3.53
C ILE A 218 -2.47 -21.44 4.47
N GLY A 219 -3.78 -21.31 4.27
CA GLY A 219 -4.79 -21.92 5.13
C GLY A 219 -4.78 -23.45 5.15
N ILE A 220 -4.29 -24.10 4.10
CA ILE A 220 -4.10 -25.58 4.07
C ILE A 220 -2.67 -26.02 4.43
N GLY A 221 -1.84 -25.10 4.96
CA GLY A 221 -0.48 -25.38 5.42
C GLY A 221 0.61 -25.33 4.35
N ASN A 222 0.30 -25.00 3.10
CA ASN A 222 1.32 -24.80 2.07
C ASN A 222 1.93 -23.40 2.15
N LEU A 223 2.81 -23.19 3.14
CA LEU A 223 3.36 -21.88 3.47
C LEU A 223 4.23 -21.28 2.36
N ILE A 224 4.99 -22.12 1.63
CA ILE A 224 5.92 -21.64 0.61
C ILE A 224 5.16 -21.08 -0.60
N LEU A 225 4.31 -21.90 -1.23
CA LEU A 225 3.58 -21.49 -2.43
C LEU A 225 2.58 -20.37 -2.11
N GLY A 226 1.92 -20.42 -0.95
CA GLY A 226 1.02 -19.38 -0.48
C GLY A 226 1.76 -18.05 -0.25
N SER A 227 2.94 -18.06 0.38
CA SER A 227 3.76 -16.87 0.57
C SER A 227 4.20 -16.27 -0.78
N VAL A 228 4.68 -17.09 -1.71
CA VAL A 228 5.06 -16.63 -3.06
C VAL A 228 3.88 -15.96 -3.75
N ALA A 229 2.69 -16.59 -3.73
CA ALA A 229 1.49 -16.03 -4.33
C ALA A 229 1.11 -14.68 -3.72
N LEU A 230 1.03 -14.58 -2.37
CA LEU A 230 0.66 -13.34 -1.68
C LEU A 230 1.70 -12.22 -1.88
N VAL A 231 2.98 -12.55 -1.90
CA VAL A 231 4.08 -11.60 -2.13
C VAL A 231 4.01 -11.01 -3.55
N LEU A 232 3.78 -11.85 -4.56
CA LEU A 232 3.59 -11.38 -5.94
C LEU A 232 2.33 -10.53 -6.08
N CYS A 233 1.21 -10.98 -5.51
CA CYS A 233 -0.04 -10.23 -5.52
C CYS A 233 0.10 -8.86 -4.87
N ARG A 234 0.81 -8.76 -3.76
CA ARG A 234 1.00 -7.48 -3.07
C ARG A 234 1.71 -6.46 -3.96
N GLY A 235 2.79 -6.88 -4.65
CA GLY A 235 3.51 -6.03 -5.59
C GLY A 235 2.64 -5.56 -6.76
N ALA A 236 1.88 -6.47 -7.36
CA ALA A 236 1.02 -6.16 -8.49
C ALA A 236 -0.20 -5.32 -8.10
N LEU A 237 -0.97 -5.75 -7.10
CA LEU A 237 -2.21 -5.09 -6.69
C LEU A 237 -1.97 -3.68 -6.13
N GLY A 238 -0.80 -3.42 -5.50
CA GLY A 238 -0.38 -2.10 -5.07
C GLY A 238 -0.30 -1.07 -6.21
N THR A 239 -0.10 -1.54 -7.44
CA THR A 239 -0.08 -0.72 -8.67
C THR A 239 -1.41 -0.79 -9.42
N LEU A 240 -2.00 -1.97 -9.54
CA LEU A 240 -3.19 -2.19 -10.35
C LEU A 240 -4.43 -1.51 -9.78
N PHE A 241 -4.63 -1.47 -8.45
CA PHE A 241 -5.76 -0.78 -7.85
C PHE A 241 -5.74 0.74 -8.11
N PRO A 242 -4.65 1.49 -7.83
CA PRO A 242 -4.59 2.90 -8.19
C PRO A 242 -4.71 3.14 -9.70
N THR A 243 -4.11 2.28 -10.54
CA THR A 243 -4.23 2.39 -12.00
C THR A 243 -5.67 2.21 -12.46
N ALA A 244 -6.37 1.22 -11.89
CA ALA A 244 -7.79 1.01 -12.15
C ALA A 244 -8.64 2.21 -11.69
N ALA A 245 -8.37 2.73 -10.50
CA ALA A 245 -9.06 3.90 -9.98
C ALA A 245 -8.89 5.14 -10.87
N ALA A 246 -7.67 5.41 -11.36
CA ALA A 246 -7.40 6.51 -12.28
C ALA A 246 -8.16 6.37 -13.62
N LYS A 247 -8.32 5.13 -14.10
CA LYS A 247 -9.07 4.84 -15.35
C LYS A 247 -10.59 4.94 -15.18
N ILE A 248 -11.12 4.52 -14.03
CA ILE A 248 -12.55 4.57 -13.74
C ILE A 248 -13.02 6.02 -13.48
N TYR A 249 -12.17 6.82 -12.82
CA TYR A 249 -12.50 8.17 -12.38
C TYR A 249 -11.50 9.21 -12.94
N PRO A 250 -11.41 9.41 -14.27
CA PRO A 250 -10.40 10.28 -14.87
C PRO A 250 -10.54 11.76 -14.46
N GLY A 251 -11.77 12.17 -14.09
CA GLY A 251 -12.06 13.53 -13.58
C GLY A 251 -11.90 13.68 -12.06
N ASP A 252 -11.71 12.60 -11.30
CA ASP A 252 -11.63 12.60 -9.83
C ASP A 252 -10.64 11.55 -9.28
N ALA A 253 -9.53 11.37 -9.98
CA ALA A 253 -8.52 10.38 -9.62
C ALA A 253 -7.95 10.60 -8.21
N MET A 254 -7.83 11.86 -7.77
CA MET A 254 -7.34 12.22 -6.43
C MET A 254 -8.25 11.67 -5.32
N SER A 255 -9.56 11.85 -5.45
CA SER A 255 -10.54 11.32 -4.49
C SER A 255 -10.54 9.79 -4.49
N ALA A 256 -10.44 9.17 -5.68
CA ALA A 256 -10.33 7.73 -5.81
C ALA A 256 -9.06 7.17 -5.16
N PHE A 257 -7.90 7.82 -5.33
CA PHE A 257 -6.65 7.44 -4.66
C PHE A 257 -6.76 7.57 -3.15
N THR A 258 -7.32 8.67 -2.67
CA THR A 258 -7.52 8.90 -1.23
C THR A 258 -8.40 7.82 -0.61
N ARG A 259 -9.51 7.47 -1.28
CA ARG A 259 -10.42 6.42 -0.83
C ARG A 259 -9.75 5.05 -0.84
N ASN A 260 -9.05 4.69 -1.92
CA ASN A 260 -8.32 3.44 -2.02
C ASN A 260 -7.27 3.30 -0.91
N GLN A 261 -6.51 4.36 -0.67
CA GLN A 261 -5.50 4.36 0.38
C GLN A 261 -6.12 4.23 1.76
N ALA A 262 -7.21 4.95 2.04
CA ALA A 262 -7.93 4.88 3.32
C ALA A 262 -8.44 3.45 3.61
N TRP A 263 -9.09 2.80 2.64
CA TRP A 263 -9.57 1.43 2.81
C TRP A 263 -8.44 0.42 3.02
N ARG A 264 -7.33 0.58 2.29
CA ARG A 264 -6.13 -0.24 2.50
C ARG A 264 -5.57 -0.08 3.91
N ASP A 265 -5.44 1.17 4.37
CA ASP A 265 -4.81 1.47 5.67
C ASP A 265 -5.70 1.04 6.84
N ILE A 266 -7.03 1.16 6.70
CA ILE A 266 -8.00 0.60 7.66
C ILE A 266 -7.83 -0.91 7.73
N GLY A 267 -7.74 -1.60 6.58
CA GLY A 267 -7.48 -3.04 6.54
C GLY A 267 -6.16 -3.41 7.20
N ALA A 268 -5.07 -2.72 6.84
CA ALA A 268 -3.73 -2.95 7.37
C ALA A 268 -3.63 -2.71 8.90
N ALA A 269 -4.43 -1.80 9.44
CA ALA A 269 -4.51 -1.57 10.88
C ALA A 269 -5.42 -2.60 11.58
N ALA A 270 -6.55 -2.94 10.98
CA ALA A 270 -7.51 -3.90 11.54
C ALA A 270 -6.96 -5.35 11.56
N GLY A 271 -6.16 -5.71 10.54
CA GLY A 271 -5.58 -7.05 10.42
C GLY A 271 -4.78 -7.50 11.64
N PRO A 272 -3.75 -6.76 12.08
CA PRO A 272 -2.98 -7.08 13.27
C PRO A 272 -3.83 -7.15 14.55
N LEU A 273 -4.76 -6.22 14.73
CA LEU A 273 -5.65 -6.19 15.90
C LEU A 273 -6.54 -7.44 15.94
N ALA A 274 -7.19 -7.76 14.81
CA ALA A 274 -8.00 -8.95 14.70
C ALA A 274 -7.18 -10.23 14.89
N THR A 275 -5.98 -10.30 14.30
CA THR A 275 -5.07 -11.45 14.46
C THR A 275 -4.69 -11.67 15.90
N GLY A 276 -4.34 -10.60 16.65
CA GLY A 276 -3.99 -10.71 18.06
C GLY A 276 -5.11 -11.30 18.93
N VAL A 277 -6.37 -10.95 18.62
CA VAL A 277 -7.53 -11.52 19.33
C VAL A 277 -7.84 -12.95 18.85
N LEU A 278 -7.83 -13.17 17.53
CA LEU A 278 -8.25 -14.44 16.93
C LEU A 278 -7.28 -15.58 17.21
N LEU A 279 -5.96 -15.32 17.27
CA LEU A 279 -4.96 -16.35 17.58
C LEU A 279 -5.12 -16.97 18.98
N GLY A 280 -5.82 -16.29 19.90
CA GLY A 280 -6.19 -16.88 21.19
C GLY A 280 -7.38 -17.87 21.11
N ILE A 281 -8.08 -17.94 19.96
CA ILE A 281 -9.34 -18.67 19.81
C ILE A 281 -9.24 -19.73 18.71
N ILE A 282 -8.58 -19.39 17.58
CA ILE A 282 -8.48 -20.24 16.39
C ILE A 282 -7.04 -20.22 15.83
N SER A 283 -6.70 -21.24 15.03
CA SER A 283 -5.37 -21.36 14.44
C SER A 283 -5.13 -20.30 13.33
N ALA A 284 -3.86 -20.04 13.05
CA ALA A 284 -3.46 -19.13 11.97
C ALA A 284 -3.95 -19.62 10.60
N GLU A 285 -3.94 -20.94 10.36
CA GLU A 285 -4.46 -21.56 9.14
C GLU A 285 -5.94 -21.23 8.95
N LEU A 286 -6.74 -21.39 10.00
CA LEU A 286 -8.18 -21.11 9.95
C LEU A 286 -8.46 -19.64 9.70
N ILE A 287 -7.66 -18.73 10.26
CA ILE A 287 -7.75 -17.30 9.97
C ILE A 287 -7.57 -17.05 8.44
N HIS A 288 -6.57 -17.69 7.82
CA HIS A 288 -6.35 -17.55 6.37
C HIS A 288 -7.48 -18.15 5.53
N LEU A 289 -8.07 -19.27 5.95
CA LEU A 289 -9.25 -19.86 5.30
C LEU A 289 -10.47 -18.92 5.38
N LEU A 290 -10.68 -18.29 6.54
CA LEU A 290 -11.75 -17.29 6.70
C LEU A 290 -11.52 -16.09 5.77
N ILE A 291 -10.28 -15.59 5.69
CA ILE A 291 -9.94 -14.50 4.76
C ILE A 291 -10.17 -14.95 3.31
N PHE A 292 -9.76 -16.17 2.94
CA PHE A 292 -10.03 -16.72 1.62
C PHE A 292 -11.53 -16.69 1.29
N GLY A 293 -12.39 -17.15 2.21
CA GLY A 293 -13.84 -17.14 2.04
C GLY A 293 -14.41 -15.73 1.85
N LEU A 294 -14.06 -14.81 2.74
CA LEU A 294 -14.52 -13.42 2.69
C LEU A 294 -13.98 -12.67 1.46
N PHE A 295 -12.73 -12.91 1.10
CA PHE A 295 -12.11 -12.36 -0.12
C PHE A 295 -12.83 -12.88 -1.37
N THR A 296 -13.16 -14.17 -1.42
CA THR A 296 -13.89 -14.79 -2.53
C THR A 296 -15.31 -14.23 -2.66
N ILE A 297 -16.02 -14.03 -1.54
CA ILE A 297 -17.35 -13.40 -1.53
C ILE A 297 -17.26 -11.97 -2.09
N THR A 298 -16.28 -11.19 -1.63
CA THR A 298 -16.07 -9.80 -2.09
C THR A 298 -15.69 -9.76 -3.57
N SER A 299 -14.83 -10.70 -4.02
CA SER A 299 -14.47 -10.83 -5.43
C SER A 299 -15.67 -11.21 -6.29
N SER A 300 -16.51 -12.12 -5.83
CA SER A 300 -17.76 -12.47 -6.51
C SER A 300 -18.71 -11.28 -6.61
N TRP A 301 -18.83 -10.49 -5.53
CA TRP A 301 -19.61 -9.24 -5.56
C TRP A 301 -19.07 -8.25 -6.60
N PHE A 302 -17.72 -8.10 -6.70
CA PHE A 302 -17.09 -7.25 -7.72
C PHE A 302 -17.44 -7.69 -9.16
N PHE A 303 -17.56 -9.01 -9.41
CA PHE A 303 -18.00 -9.54 -10.70
C PHE A 303 -19.50 -9.32 -10.92
N VAL A 304 -20.34 -9.66 -9.95
CA VAL A 304 -21.80 -9.58 -10.09
C VAL A 304 -22.29 -8.13 -10.21
N SER A 305 -21.66 -7.20 -9.49
CA SER A 305 -21.95 -5.76 -9.59
C SER A 305 -21.62 -5.15 -10.95
N GLY A 306 -20.80 -5.85 -11.75
CA GLY A 306 -20.33 -5.35 -13.05
C GLY A 306 -19.28 -4.22 -12.94
N ASP A 307 -18.76 -3.94 -11.76
CA ASP A 307 -17.77 -2.88 -11.55
C ASP A 307 -16.50 -3.12 -12.39
N TYR A 308 -16.14 -4.39 -12.65
CA TYR A 308 -15.01 -4.73 -13.54
C TYR A 308 -15.19 -4.22 -14.98
N LYS A 309 -16.43 -4.07 -15.49
CA LYS A 309 -16.72 -3.58 -16.84
C LYS A 309 -16.34 -2.11 -17.01
N LYS A 310 -16.40 -1.34 -15.91
CA LYS A 310 -15.96 0.07 -15.90
C LYS A 310 -14.47 0.21 -16.18
N LEU A 311 -13.67 -0.84 -15.97
CA LEU A 311 -12.24 -0.87 -16.26
C LEU A 311 -11.93 -1.03 -17.76
N GLY A 312 -12.84 -1.64 -18.53
CA GLY A 312 -12.69 -1.89 -19.98
C GLY A 312 -13.26 -0.80 -20.89
N GLY A 313 -14.08 0.11 -20.36
CA GLY A 313 -14.96 1.00 -21.15
C GLY A 313 -14.31 2.16 -21.91
N HIS A 314 -12.98 2.26 -21.98
CA HIS A 314 -12.30 3.34 -22.70
C HIS A 314 -11.40 2.89 -23.86
N THR A 315 -11.41 1.60 -24.23
CA THR A 315 -10.60 1.10 -25.36
C THR A 315 -11.32 1.14 -26.72
N GLU A 316 -12.60 1.49 -26.77
CA GLU A 316 -13.40 1.43 -28.01
C GLU A 316 -13.70 2.78 -28.67
N ARG A 317 -13.02 3.88 -28.33
CA ARG A 317 -13.16 5.16 -29.06
C ARG A 317 -11.81 5.81 -29.31
N ILE A 318 -11.01 5.18 -30.13
CA ILE A 318 -9.93 5.83 -30.90
C ILE A 318 -9.96 5.16 -32.28
N ASP A 319 -10.94 5.57 -33.09
CA ASP A 319 -10.86 5.57 -34.55
C ASP A 319 -10.46 6.96 -35.02
#